data_2c353976491198fbdf13006517f70a9b
#
_entry.id   2c353976491198fbdf13006517f70a9b
#
_cell.length_a   1.000
_cell.length_b   1.000
_cell.length_c   1.000
_cell.angle_alpha   90.00
_cell.angle_beta   90.00
_cell.angle_gamma   90.00
#
_symmetry.space_group_name_H-M   'P 1'
#
loop_
_entity.id
_entity.type
_entity.pdbx_description
1 polymer ?
#
loop_
_entity_poly.entity_id
_entity_poly.type
_entity_poly.pdbx_seq_one_letter_code
_entity_poly.pdbx_strand_id
1 'polypeptide(L)'
;MAWAGNPHHKNDANRSIAWEQFATLTELDGVDFFSLQVGPRAADCAGSEVVSLEGQLNDVAATAAVMTVDTAVAHLAGALGKPTWVLITAMPDWRWQLSRTDSPWYSQVKLYRQDAGKAGWPKTLDRVKQDLPKRLA
;
A
#
# COMPACT_ATOMS: atom_id res chain seq x y z
N MET A 1 0.64 -7.01 -0.49
CA MET A 1 0.33 -5.62 -0.91
C MET A 1 -1.16 -5.43 -1.18
N ALA A 2 -1.66 -4.17 -1.06
CA ALA A 2 -3.04 -3.84 -1.42
C ALA A 2 -3.08 -2.41 -2.02
N TRP A 3 -3.67 -2.26 -3.21
CA TRP A 3 -3.65 -1.01 -3.99
C TRP A 3 -4.98 -0.27 -4.02
N ALA A 4 -6.05 -0.89 -3.55
CA ALA A 4 -7.37 -0.31 -3.62
C ALA A 4 -8.21 -0.57 -2.36
N GLY A 5 -9.09 0.38 -2.05
CA GLY A 5 -10.02 0.30 -0.96
C GLY A 5 -11.38 -0.27 -1.36
N ASN A 6 -12.36 -0.06 -0.49
CA ASN A 6 -13.75 -0.41 -0.77
C ASN A 6 -14.32 0.52 -1.85
N PRO A 7 -14.78 0.00 -3.00
CA PRO A 7 -15.31 0.84 -4.09
C PRO A 7 -16.56 1.64 -3.73
N HIS A 8 -17.28 1.27 -2.67
CA HIS A 8 -18.43 2.02 -2.17
C HIS A 8 -18.06 3.19 -1.24
N HIS A 9 -16.78 3.35 -0.94
CA HIS A 9 -16.33 4.47 -0.11
C HIS A 9 -16.30 5.76 -0.93
N LYS A 10 -16.87 6.86 -0.39
CA LYS A 10 -17.01 8.15 -1.10
C LYS A 10 -15.70 8.72 -1.67
N ASN A 11 -14.57 8.42 -1.05
CA ASN A 11 -13.24 8.89 -1.46
C ASN A 11 -12.40 7.79 -2.12
N ASP A 12 -13.01 6.71 -2.59
CA ASP A 12 -12.25 5.58 -3.14
C ASP A 12 -11.43 5.96 -4.37
N ALA A 13 -12.01 6.73 -5.27
CA ALA A 13 -11.35 7.19 -6.49
C ALA A 13 -10.03 7.95 -6.24
N ASN A 14 -9.91 8.65 -5.10
CA ASN A 14 -8.70 9.39 -4.76
C ASN A 14 -7.65 8.54 -4.05
N ARG A 15 -8.09 7.59 -3.20
CA ARG A 15 -7.18 6.81 -2.36
C ARG A 15 -6.74 5.48 -2.97
N SER A 16 -7.48 4.97 -3.95
CA SER A 16 -7.11 3.76 -4.69
C SER A 16 -6.17 4.10 -5.83
N ILE A 17 -5.27 3.18 -6.13
CA ILE A 17 -4.28 3.28 -7.20
C ILE A 17 -4.63 2.23 -8.25
N ALA A 18 -4.64 2.59 -9.52
CA ALA A 18 -4.82 1.62 -10.59
C ALA A 18 -3.69 0.57 -10.56
N TRP A 19 -4.03 -0.68 -10.82
CA TRP A 19 -3.06 -1.78 -10.77
C TRP A 19 -1.84 -1.52 -11.66
N GLU A 20 -2.05 -1.02 -12.86
CA GLU A 20 -0.98 -0.75 -13.84
C GLU A 20 0.07 0.23 -13.29
N GLN A 21 -0.35 1.19 -12.47
CA GLN A 21 0.56 2.11 -11.80
C GLN A 21 1.23 1.44 -10.59
N PHE A 22 0.45 0.71 -9.79
CA PHE A 22 0.95 0.06 -8.57
C PHE A 22 1.92 -1.09 -8.90
N ALA A 23 1.69 -1.81 -9.99
CA ALA A 23 2.52 -2.91 -10.47
C ALA A 23 3.97 -2.52 -10.74
N THR A 24 4.25 -1.25 -11.01
CA THR A 24 5.65 -0.77 -11.15
C THR A 24 6.50 -1.00 -9.90
N LEU A 25 5.88 -1.18 -8.74
CA LEU A 25 6.57 -1.51 -7.49
C LEU A 25 6.98 -2.98 -7.41
N THR A 26 6.42 -3.86 -8.23
CA THR A 26 6.74 -5.30 -8.24
C THR A 26 7.95 -5.64 -9.11
N GLU A 27 8.54 -4.65 -9.78
CA GLU A 27 9.72 -4.82 -10.64
C GLU A 27 11.05 -4.90 -9.86
N LEU A 28 11.01 -5.22 -8.57
CA LEU A 28 12.20 -5.31 -7.72
C LEU A 28 12.72 -6.74 -7.71
N ASP A 29 13.96 -6.92 -8.13
CA ASP A 29 14.64 -8.20 -8.10
C ASP A 29 14.81 -8.73 -6.67
N GLY A 30 14.62 -10.04 -6.50
CA GLY A 30 14.84 -10.74 -5.23
C GLY A 30 13.74 -10.49 -4.17
N VAL A 31 12.59 -9.98 -4.58
CA VAL A 31 11.43 -9.77 -3.70
C VAL A 31 10.21 -10.48 -4.27
N ASP A 32 9.65 -11.41 -3.50
CA ASP A 32 8.38 -12.05 -3.82
C ASP A 32 7.21 -11.18 -3.34
N PHE A 33 6.27 -10.92 -4.24
CA PHE A 33 5.12 -10.08 -3.97
C PHE A 33 3.83 -10.89 -3.84
N PHE A 34 3.09 -10.61 -2.76
CA PHE A 34 1.81 -11.26 -2.46
C PHE A 34 0.70 -10.21 -2.42
N SER A 35 -0.41 -10.48 -3.11
CA SER A 35 -1.61 -9.65 -3.06
C SER A 35 -2.43 -9.95 -1.82
N LEU A 36 -2.71 -8.90 -1.03
CA LEU A 36 -3.68 -8.90 0.07
C LEU A 36 -4.98 -8.19 -0.36
N GLN A 37 -5.12 -7.91 -1.66
CA GLN A 37 -6.31 -7.27 -2.20
C GLN A 37 -7.48 -8.24 -2.17
N VAL A 38 -8.64 -7.75 -1.73
CA VAL A 38 -9.88 -8.52 -1.68
C VAL A 38 -10.97 -7.88 -2.53
N GLY A 39 -11.98 -8.69 -2.87
CA GLY A 39 -13.13 -8.26 -3.62
C GLY A 39 -12.84 -8.08 -5.12
N PRO A 40 -13.68 -7.33 -5.86
CA PRO A 40 -13.61 -7.28 -7.33
C PRO A 40 -12.24 -6.91 -7.89
N ARG A 41 -11.48 -6.09 -7.16
CA ARG A 41 -10.14 -5.66 -7.59
C ARG A 41 -9.02 -6.66 -7.30
N ALA A 42 -9.30 -7.76 -6.63
CA ALA A 42 -8.32 -8.83 -6.44
C ALA A 42 -7.88 -9.46 -7.76
N ALA A 43 -8.75 -9.43 -8.76
CA ALA A 43 -8.45 -9.94 -10.10
C ALA A 43 -7.54 -9.01 -10.94
N ASP A 44 -7.32 -7.77 -10.52
CA ASP A 44 -6.53 -6.79 -11.30
C ASP A 44 -5.08 -7.28 -11.52
N CYS A 45 -4.51 -8.04 -10.59
CA CYS A 45 -3.15 -8.58 -10.70
C CYS A 45 -3.08 -9.92 -11.46
N ALA A 46 -4.18 -10.40 -12.07
CA ALA A 46 -4.18 -11.65 -12.81
C ALA A 46 -3.20 -11.59 -13.99
N GLY A 47 -2.41 -12.66 -14.17
CA GLY A 47 -1.39 -12.71 -15.21
C GLY A 47 -0.06 -12.04 -14.86
N SER A 48 0.08 -11.45 -13.67
CA SER A 48 1.36 -11.00 -13.13
C SER A 48 2.03 -12.11 -12.29
N GLU A 49 3.27 -11.87 -11.86
CA GLU A 49 3.99 -12.79 -10.96
C GLU A 49 3.52 -12.67 -9.48
N VAL A 50 2.61 -11.75 -9.20
CA VAL A 50 2.09 -11.53 -7.85
C VAL A 50 1.14 -12.64 -7.46
N VAL A 51 1.44 -13.33 -6.37
CA VAL A 51 0.60 -14.41 -5.83
C VAL A 51 -0.56 -13.82 -5.02
N SER A 52 -1.80 -14.16 -5.40
CA SER A 52 -2.99 -13.72 -4.64
C SER A 52 -3.17 -14.54 -3.38
N LEU A 53 -3.32 -13.86 -2.25
CA LEU A 53 -3.70 -14.42 -0.96
C LEU A 53 -5.17 -14.12 -0.61
N GLU A 54 -6.01 -13.88 -1.61
CA GLU A 54 -7.44 -13.66 -1.38
C GLU A 54 -8.05 -14.85 -0.61
N GLY A 55 -8.72 -14.57 0.49
CA GLY A 55 -9.26 -15.59 1.39
C GLY A 55 -8.27 -16.14 2.43
N GLN A 56 -6.98 -15.77 2.37
CA GLN A 56 -5.94 -16.22 3.29
C GLN A 56 -5.35 -15.04 4.11
N LEU A 57 -6.17 -14.06 4.46
CA LEU A 57 -5.73 -12.85 5.18
C LEU A 57 -5.10 -13.13 6.57
N ASN A 58 -5.17 -14.35 7.07
CA ASN A 58 -4.47 -14.76 8.30
C ASN A 58 -2.95 -14.71 8.16
N ASP A 59 -2.43 -14.64 6.93
CA ASP A 59 -1.00 -14.69 6.64
C ASP A 59 -0.31 -13.31 6.57
N VAL A 60 -1.00 -12.21 6.86
CA VAL A 60 -0.35 -10.89 6.99
C VAL A 60 0.80 -10.95 8.01
N ALA A 61 0.64 -11.76 9.06
CA ALA A 61 1.69 -11.98 10.05
C ALA A 61 2.94 -12.67 9.48
N ALA A 62 2.81 -13.50 8.45
CA ALA A 62 3.91 -14.20 7.80
C ALA A 62 4.69 -13.34 6.78
N THR A 63 4.12 -12.21 6.33
CA THR A 63 4.82 -11.33 5.40
C THR A 63 5.98 -10.59 6.07
N ALA A 64 7.08 -10.36 5.36
CA ALA A 64 8.21 -9.58 5.85
C ALA A 64 7.83 -8.09 6.03
N ALA A 65 7.05 -7.56 5.10
CA ALA A 65 6.58 -6.18 5.11
C ALA A 65 5.25 -6.04 4.35
N VAL A 66 4.56 -4.92 4.57
CA VAL A 66 3.28 -4.63 3.91
C VAL A 66 3.34 -3.28 3.20
N MET A 67 2.83 -3.25 1.99
CA MET A 67 2.66 -2.03 1.19
C MET A 67 1.20 -1.90 0.79
N THR A 68 0.57 -0.79 1.15
CA THR A 68 -0.86 -0.64 0.98
C THR A 68 -1.29 0.82 0.85
N VAL A 69 -2.42 1.06 0.23
CA VAL A 69 -3.14 2.34 0.37
C VAL A 69 -3.87 2.38 1.71
N ASP A 70 -4.52 3.50 2.04
CA ASP A 70 -5.29 3.67 3.29
C ASP A 70 -6.50 2.72 3.34
N THR A 71 -6.29 1.55 3.89
CA THR A 71 -7.27 0.47 4.03
C THR A 71 -7.14 -0.24 5.39
N ALA A 72 -8.05 -1.16 5.69
CA ALA A 72 -7.96 -2.01 6.87
C ALA A 72 -6.63 -2.78 6.96
N VAL A 73 -6.02 -3.11 5.81
CA VAL A 73 -4.71 -3.78 5.74
C VAL A 73 -3.61 -2.94 6.37
N ALA A 74 -3.65 -1.59 6.18
CA ALA A 74 -2.68 -0.68 6.81
C ALA A 74 -2.74 -0.75 8.34
N HIS A 75 -3.95 -0.75 8.88
CA HIS A 75 -4.17 -0.80 10.33
C HIS A 75 -3.81 -2.18 10.91
N LEU A 76 -4.17 -3.25 10.22
CA LEU A 76 -3.82 -4.60 10.63
C LEU A 76 -2.29 -4.79 10.66
N ALA A 77 -1.60 -4.43 9.59
CA ALA A 77 -0.15 -4.54 9.52
C ALA A 77 0.55 -3.67 10.57
N GLY A 78 0.07 -2.44 10.76
CA GLY A 78 0.58 -1.53 11.78
C GLY A 78 0.39 -2.07 13.20
N ALA A 79 -0.77 -2.64 13.52
CA ALA A 79 -1.07 -3.26 14.81
C ALA A 79 -0.22 -4.51 15.07
N LEU A 80 0.13 -5.26 14.02
CA LEU A 80 1.05 -6.40 14.10
C LEU A 80 2.53 -5.99 14.17
N GLY A 81 2.83 -4.69 14.19
CA GLY A 81 4.21 -4.19 14.22
C GLY A 81 5.02 -4.49 12.96
N LYS A 82 4.36 -4.74 11.83
CA LYS A 82 5.04 -5.02 10.56
C LYS A 82 5.61 -3.74 9.94
N PRO A 83 6.80 -3.79 9.35
CA PRO A 83 7.25 -2.73 8.46
C PRO A 83 6.18 -2.47 7.41
N THR A 84 5.63 -1.25 7.39
CA THR A 84 4.48 -0.94 6.54
C THR A 84 4.68 0.39 5.82
N TRP A 85 4.51 0.38 4.51
CA TRP A 85 4.43 1.57 3.67
C TRP A 85 2.98 1.86 3.34
N VAL A 86 2.48 2.99 3.80
CA VAL A 86 1.10 3.41 3.54
C VAL A 86 1.11 4.58 2.56
N LEU A 87 0.52 4.36 1.40
CA LEU A 87 0.33 5.39 0.38
C LEU A 87 -0.98 6.11 0.67
N ILE A 88 -0.89 7.39 0.95
CA ILE A 88 -2.03 8.23 1.36
C ILE A 88 -2.21 9.41 0.42
N THR A 89 -3.45 9.85 0.28
CA THR A 89 -3.78 11.03 -0.54
C THR A 89 -3.15 12.31 0.02
N ALA A 90 -3.12 13.37 -0.77
CA ALA A 90 -2.69 14.69 -0.31
C ALA A 90 -3.54 15.20 0.87
N MET A 91 -4.85 14.88 0.87
CA MET A 91 -5.79 15.15 1.95
C MET A 91 -6.27 13.82 2.55
N PRO A 92 -5.50 13.22 3.47
CA PRO A 92 -5.81 11.91 4.02
C PRO A 92 -6.85 11.98 5.13
N ASP A 93 -7.25 10.81 5.61
CA ASP A 93 -7.97 10.70 6.88
C ASP A 93 -7.16 11.32 8.04
N TRP A 94 -7.85 11.87 9.03
CA TRP A 94 -7.24 12.56 10.17
C TRP A 94 -6.20 11.73 10.93
N ARG A 95 -6.33 10.40 10.91
CA ARG A 95 -5.38 9.47 11.55
C ARG A 95 -3.96 9.62 11.03
N TRP A 96 -3.82 9.97 9.77
CA TRP A 96 -2.52 10.11 9.10
C TRP A 96 -1.95 11.53 9.17
N GLN A 97 -2.71 12.49 9.70
CA GLN A 97 -2.34 13.90 9.80
C GLN A 97 -1.90 14.51 8.45
N LEU A 98 -1.43 15.76 8.44
CA LEU A 98 -1.16 16.47 7.17
C LEU A 98 0.33 16.54 6.79
N SER A 99 1.25 16.48 7.77
CA SER A 99 2.66 16.79 7.53
C SER A 99 3.64 15.67 7.88
N ARG A 100 3.19 14.62 8.57
CA ARG A 100 4.06 13.53 9.04
C ARG A 100 4.38 12.53 7.92
N THR A 101 5.55 11.91 8.05
CA THR A 101 5.98 10.77 7.24
C THR A 101 5.97 9.44 8.03
N ASP A 102 5.62 9.51 9.31
CA ASP A 102 5.45 8.38 10.24
C ASP A 102 4.03 8.38 10.82
N SER A 103 3.68 7.35 11.57
CA SER A 103 2.39 7.25 12.26
C SER A 103 2.57 7.40 13.78
N PRO A 104 1.74 8.21 14.45
CA PRO A 104 1.74 8.25 15.91
C PRO A 104 1.15 7.00 16.56
N TRP A 105 0.44 6.18 15.78
CA TRP A 105 -0.27 4.98 16.24
C TRP A 105 0.55 3.70 16.04
N TYR A 106 1.42 3.67 15.02
CA TYR A 106 2.13 2.47 14.58
C TYR A 106 3.60 2.78 14.31
N SER A 107 4.49 2.32 15.16
CA SER A 107 5.92 2.67 15.14
C SER A 107 6.65 2.21 13.86
N GLN A 108 6.13 1.18 13.17
CA GLN A 108 6.75 0.62 11.96
C GLN A 108 6.11 1.11 10.66
N VAL A 109 5.17 2.07 10.76
CA VAL A 109 4.51 2.63 9.58
C VAL A 109 5.27 3.84 9.05
N LYS A 110 5.52 3.84 7.74
CA LYS A 110 6.00 5.00 6.98
C LYS A 110 4.94 5.46 6.00
N LEU A 111 4.66 6.76 5.98
CA LEU A 111 3.64 7.38 5.14
C LEU A 111 4.26 7.96 3.88
N TYR A 112 3.67 7.61 2.73
CA TYR A 112 3.99 8.18 1.42
C TYR A 112 2.80 8.96 0.92
N ARG A 113 2.86 10.27 1.11
CA ARG A 113 1.80 11.19 0.77
C ARG A 113 1.85 11.53 -0.72
N GLN A 114 0.69 11.47 -1.37
CA GLN A 114 0.50 11.96 -2.72
C GLN A 114 0.83 13.46 -2.77
N ASP A 115 1.55 13.87 -3.79
CA ASP A 115 1.82 15.29 -4.00
C ASP A 115 0.51 16.04 -4.30
N ALA A 116 0.39 17.25 -3.78
CA ALA A 116 -0.74 18.12 -4.07
C ALA A 116 -0.75 18.50 -5.56
N GLY A 117 -1.91 18.38 -6.22
CA GLY A 117 -2.10 18.75 -7.61
C GLY A 117 -2.35 17.56 -8.55
N LYS A 118 -2.25 17.81 -9.86
CA LYS A 118 -2.58 16.83 -10.92
C LYS A 118 -1.55 15.72 -11.14
N ALA A 119 -0.47 15.68 -10.37
CA ALA A 119 0.63 14.74 -10.59
C ALA A 119 0.28 13.28 -10.21
N GLY A 120 -0.86 13.07 -9.56
CA GLY A 120 -1.31 11.72 -9.22
C GLY A 120 -0.31 10.92 -8.37
N TRP A 121 -0.28 9.60 -8.57
CA TRP A 121 0.54 8.67 -7.83
C TRP A 121 1.99 8.46 -8.33
N PRO A 122 2.35 8.70 -9.61
CA PRO A 122 3.66 8.30 -10.14
C PRO A 122 4.84 8.73 -9.29
N LYS A 123 4.93 10.01 -8.92
CA LYS A 123 6.03 10.51 -8.07
C LYS A 123 6.08 9.87 -6.69
N THR A 124 4.90 9.55 -6.13
CA THR A 124 4.81 8.87 -4.84
C THR A 124 5.30 7.43 -4.95
N LEU A 125 4.94 6.73 -6.02
CA LEU A 125 5.40 5.39 -6.32
C LEU A 125 6.91 5.34 -6.55
N ASP A 126 7.49 6.32 -7.25
CA ASP A 126 8.94 6.44 -7.43
C ASP A 126 9.68 6.55 -6.09
N ARG A 127 9.16 7.35 -5.15
CA ARG A 127 9.72 7.45 -3.79
C ARG A 127 9.65 6.14 -3.03
N VAL A 128 8.54 5.42 -3.14
CA VAL A 128 8.40 4.08 -2.54
C VAL A 128 9.42 3.12 -3.14
N LYS A 129 9.52 3.07 -4.47
CA LYS A 129 10.46 2.19 -5.20
C LYS A 129 11.92 2.41 -4.79
N GLN A 130 12.32 3.65 -4.56
CA GLN A 130 13.68 3.99 -4.08
C GLN A 130 13.94 3.58 -2.63
N ASP A 131 12.91 3.53 -1.80
CA ASP A 131 13.06 3.25 -0.37
C ASP A 131 12.86 1.77 0.00
N LEU A 132 12.15 1.00 -0.86
CA LEU A 132 11.86 -0.42 -0.62
C LEU A 132 13.13 -1.24 -0.35
N PRO A 133 14.18 -1.20 -1.21
CA PRO A 133 15.39 -2.01 -1.01
C PRO A 133 16.10 -1.70 0.30
N LYS A 134 16.10 -0.44 0.72
CA LYS A 134 16.80 0.01 1.94
C LYS A 134 16.19 -0.52 3.24
N ARG A 135 14.91 -0.90 3.21
CA ARG A 135 14.18 -1.39 4.39
C ARG A 135 13.97 -2.90 4.40
N LEU A 136 14.14 -3.54 3.26
CA LEU A 136 14.09 -5.00 3.14
C LEU A 136 15.46 -5.65 3.33
N ALA A 137 16.53 -4.86 3.17
CA ALA A 137 17.88 -5.26 3.52
C ALA A 137 18.09 -5.25 5.04
#